data_defb7c1c9e2a61eec6669bd31622666f
#
_entry.id   defb7c1c9e2a61eec6669bd31622666f
#
_cell.length_a   1.000
_cell.length_b   1.000
_cell.length_c   1.000
_cell.angle_alpha   90.00
_cell.angle_beta   90.00
_cell.angle_gamma   90.00
#
_symmetry.space_group_name_H-M   'P 1'
#
loop_
_entity.id
_entity.type
_entity.pdbx_description
1 polymer ?
#
loop_
_entity_poly.entity_id
_entity_poly.type
_entity_poly.pdbx_seq_one_letter_code
_entity_poly.pdbx_strand_id
1 'polypeptide(L)'
;MDIGDYYSKSIESFRRNWKITVPSIVASILTVLLFIVGFFGVMATLSPNLSIMWNFAPPIFSQINLNTLFTAGLILLIIELLIFVINAFRTAATVGMAKQIIMDGSANLDIAWKDGIKYFPKIFVVSIIKMILMVIVAAPLILSFYLLFNKMILGGISLLLAGSLIFFIGYILISLIFFVFNQSVVVGQKSVIGSIKDSYHIFWNNKLTVFLVALINGVISLVIGFILGIIFTPLALVAGPFATQIAGLLVSIILVPYFALVMTYMYMELKMGFQWINGDVKDHIVSTEK
;
A
#
# COMPACT_ATOMS: atom_id res chain seq x y z
N MET A 1 -8.74 -10.89 -22.53
CA MET A 1 -7.55 -10.04 -22.78
C MET A 1 -6.31 -10.81 -22.39
N ASP A 2 -5.18 -10.64 -23.10
CA ASP A 2 -3.92 -11.22 -22.64
C ASP A 2 -3.38 -10.36 -21.47
N ILE A 3 -2.64 -10.98 -20.54
CA ILE A 3 -2.08 -10.26 -19.39
C ILE A 3 -1.18 -9.10 -19.86
N GLY A 4 -0.44 -9.29 -20.96
CA GLY A 4 0.37 -8.24 -21.60
C GLY A 4 -0.42 -6.99 -21.98
N ASP A 5 -1.67 -7.13 -22.36
CA ASP A 5 -2.52 -6.02 -22.75
C ASP A 5 -2.85 -5.09 -21.57
N TYR A 6 -3.01 -5.62 -20.34
CA TYR A 6 -3.24 -4.78 -19.16
C TYR A 6 -2.08 -3.81 -18.95
N TYR A 7 -0.84 -4.29 -19.13
CA TYR A 7 0.35 -3.49 -18.94
C TYR A 7 0.58 -2.49 -20.07
N SER A 8 0.42 -2.92 -21.32
CA SER A 8 0.63 -2.05 -22.50
C SER A 8 -0.37 -0.89 -22.52
N LYS A 9 -1.66 -1.16 -22.30
CA LYS A 9 -2.71 -0.14 -22.20
C LYS A 9 -2.51 0.78 -21.00
N SER A 10 -2.05 0.23 -19.86
CA SER A 10 -1.76 1.04 -18.67
C SER A 10 -0.60 1.98 -18.90
N ILE A 11 0.46 1.57 -19.62
CA ILE A 11 1.59 2.45 -20.00
C ILE A 11 1.10 3.59 -20.90
N GLU A 12 0.31 3.26 -21.92
CA GLU A 12 -0.24 4.27 -22.84
C GLU A 12 -1.14 5.26 -22.10
N SER A 13 -2.08 4.76 -21.29
CA SER A 13 -2.99 5.56 -20.47
C SER A 13 -2.23 6.45 -19.49
N PHE A 14 -1.20 5.93 -18.84
CA PHE A 14 -0.35 6.66 -17.90
C PHE A 14 0.42 7.79 -18.60
N ARG A 15 1.02 7.51 -19.76
CA ARG A 15 1.75 8.53 -20.54
C ARG A 15 0.86 9.68 -21.01
N ARG A 16 -0.38 9.37 -21.43
CA ARG A 16 -1.36 10.38 -21.85
C ARG A 16 -1.93 11.19 -20.68
N ASN A 17 -2.00 10.59 -19.49
CA ASN A 17 -2.70 11.15 -18.33
C ASN A 17 -1.81 11.17 -17.07
N TRP A 18 -0.62 11.77 -17.16
CA TRP A 18 0.31 11.86 -16.04
C TRP A 18 -0.28 12.51 -14.78
N LYS A 19 -1.38 13.27 -14.90
CA LYS A 19 -2.14 13.87 -13.79
C LYS A 19 -2.61 12.84 -12.75
N ILE A 20 -2.69 11.55 -13.12
CA ILE A 20 -3.01 10.46 -12.18
C ILE A 20 -1.97 10.32 -11.05
N THR A 21 -0.77 10.87 -11.22
CA THR A 21 0.27 10.90 -10.17
C THR A 21 0.02 11.93 -9.08
N VAL A 22 -0.83 12.95 -9.34
CA VAL A 22 -1.06 14.08 -8.42
C VAL A 22 -1.51 13.62 -7.02
N PRO A 23 -2.49 12.71 -6.86
CA PRO A 23 -2.86 12.21 -5.53
C PRO A 23 -1.68 11.57 -4.80
N SER A 24 -0.80 10.85 -5.51
CA SER A 24 0.39 10.23 -4.93
C SER A 24 1.45 11.26 -4.54
N ILE A 25 1.65 12.31 -5.34
CA ILE A 25 2.57 13.42 -5.00
C ILE A 25 2.11 14.13 -3.73
N VAL A 26 0.83 14.52 -3.66
CA VAL A 26 0.26 15.21 -2.49
C VAL A 26 0.37 14.33 -1.25
N ALA A 27 0.01 13.05 -1.34
CA ALA A 27 0.11 12.11 -0.24
C ALA A 27 1.57 11.92 0.22
N SER A 28 2.53 11.86 -0.71
CA SER A 28 3.96 11.75 -0.39
C SER A 28 4.48 12.97 0.35
N ILE A 29 4.13 14.18 -0.08
CA ILE A 29 4.50 15.43 0.60
C ILE A 29 3.93 15.43 2.03
N LEU A 30 2.64 15.13 2.20
CA LEU A 30 2.01 15.07 3.52
C LEU A 30 2.67 14.01 4.41
N THR A 31 3.02 12.86 3.86
CA THR A 31 3.71 11.79 4.60
C THR A 31 5.09 12.23 5.07
N VAL A 32 5.88 12.92 4.21
CA VAL A 32 7.19 13.47 4.61
C VAL A 32 7.03 14.47 5.76
N LEU A 33 6.07 15.39 5.65
CA LEU A 33 5.81 16.37 6.72
C LEU A 33 5.44 15.68 8.03
N LEU A 34 4.60 14.65 8.00
CA LEU A 34 4.25 13.87 9.19
C LEU A 34 5.46 13.12 9.77
N PHE A 35 6.33 12.56 8.92
CA PHE A 35 7.57 11.93 9.39
C PHE A 35 8.50 12.92 10.08
N ILE A 36 8.64 14.13 9.51
CA ILE A 36 9.45 15.19 10.13
C ILE A 36 8.88 15.56 11.50
N VAL A 37 7.57 15.83 11.57
CA VAL A 37 6.90 16.17 12.85
C VAL A 37 7.04 15.02 13.86
N GLY A 38 6.84 13.77 13.42
CA GLY A 38 6.98 12.59 14.26
C GLY A 38 8.38 12.39 14.78
N PHE A 39 9.37 12.54 13.91
CA PHE A 39 10.77 12.42 14.28
C PHE A 39 11.14 13.44 15.37
N PHE A 40 10.83 14.72 15.13
CA PHE A 40 11.11 15.76 16.14
C PHE A 40 10.28 15.57 17.41
N GLY A 41 9.03 15.13 17.32
CA GLY A 41 8.19 14.80 18.46
C GLY A 41 8.78 13.69 19.34
N VAL A 42 9.20 12.59 18.71
CA VAL A 42 9.86 11.47 19.42
C VAL A 42 11.20 11.90 20.01
N MET A 43 12.02 12.63 19.24
CA MET A 43 13.32 13.11 19.73
C MET A 43 13.17 14.07 20.92
N ALA A 44 12.17 14.95 20.90
CA ALA A 44 11.89 15.86 22.02
C ALA A 44 11.46 15.10 23.30
N THR A 45 10.79 13.96 23.16
CA THR A 45 10.41 13.12 24.32
C THR A 45 11.59 12.30 24.84
N LEU A 46 12.45 11.78 23.96
CA LEU A 46 13.59 10.94 24.34
C LEU A 46 14.79 11.75 24.85
N SER A 47 14.94 12.98 24.39
CA SER A 47 16.06 13.87 24.73
C SER A 47 15.55 15.27 25.02
N PRO A 48 15.11 15.56 26.26
CA PRO A 48 14.63 16.90 26.64
C PRO A 48 15.71 18.00 26.54
N ASN A 49 16.99 17.63 26.47
CA ASN A 49 18.08 18.55 26.23
C ASN A 49 18.43 18.63 24.75
N LEU A 50 17.96 19.70 24.07
CA LEU A 50 18.21 19.97 22.66
C LEU A 50 19.68 19.89 22.22
N SER A 51 20.63 20.15 23.16
CA SER A 51 22.07 20.01 22.88
C SER A 51 22.51 18.60 22.47
N ILE A 52 21.81 17.56 22.92
CA ILE A 52 22.09 16.15 22.58
C ILE A 52 21.63 15.87 21.16
N MET A 53 20.56 16.51 20.67
CA MET A 53 20.05 16.34 19.30
C MET A 53 21.08 16.77 18.24
N TRP A 54 21.81 17.87 18.49
CA TRP A 54 22.79 18.39 17.53
C TRP A 54 24.11 17.62 17.52
N ASN A 55 24.43 16.93 18.61
CA ASN A 55 25.67 16.16 18.70
C ASN A 55 25.55 14.71 18.22
N PHE A 56 24.37 14.29 17.73
CA PHE A 56 24.09 12.90 17.30
C PHE A 56 24.56 11.83 18.31
N ALA A 57 24.73 12.19 19.58
CA ALA A 57 25.07 11.24 20.61
C ALA A 57 23.91 10.26 20.82
N PRO A 58 24.16 8.94 20.80
CA PRO A 58 23.09 7.97 21.06
C PRO A 58 22.50 8.28 22.44
N PRO A 59 21.14 8.31 22.56
CA PRO A 59 20.50 8.50 23.85
C PRO A 59 21.00 7.42 24.80
N ILE A 60 21.40 7.80 26.01
CA ILE A 60 21.82 6.83 27.02
C ILE A 60 20.55 6.07 27.44
N PHE A 61 20.35 4.89 26.86
CA PHE A 61 19.17 4.05 27.09
C PHE A 61 18.87 3.77 28.57
N SER A 62 19.87 3.89 29.44
CA SER A 62 19.74 3.74 30.89
C SER A 62 18.88 4.81 31.58
N GLN A 63 18.58 5.92 30.89
CA GLN A 63 17.77 7.03 31.44
C GLN A 63 16.35 7.10 30.89
N ILE A 64 16.00 6.21 29.95
CA ILE A 64 14.66 6.19 29.35
C ILE A 64 13.70 5.49 30.32
N ASN A 65 12.77 6.26 30.88
CA ASN A 65 11.72 5.70 31.73
C ASN A 65 10.53 5.21 30.91
N LEU A 66 9.68 4.37 31.53
CA LEU A 66 8.52 3.76 30.86
C LEU A 66 7.55 4.82 30.30
N ASN A 67 7.37 5.95 31.01
CA ASN A 67 6.46 7.02 30.58
C ASN A 67 6.98 7.70 29.30
N THR A 68 8.29 7.89 29.18
CA THR A 68 8.93 8.45 27.97
C THR A 68 8.72 7.53 26.77
N LEU A 69 8.93 6.21 26.96
CA LEU A 69 8.65 5.20 25.90
C LEU A 69 7.17 5.18 25.51
N PHE A 70 6.28 5.25 26.49
CA PHE A 70 4.84 5.27 26.23
C PHE A 70 4.44 6.52 25.43
N THR A 71 4.95 7.71 25.80
CA THR A 71 4.67 8.96 25.10
C THR A 71 5.21 8.95 23.68
N ALA A 72 6.45 8.49 23.48
CA ALA A 72 7.03 8.33 22.14
C ALA A 72 6.22 7.33 21.28
N GLY A 73 5.79 6.21 21.88
CA GLY A 73 4.93 5.22 21.23
C GLY A 73 3.57 5.79 20.82
N LEU A 74 2.95 6.63 21.65
CA LEU A 74 1.69 7.31 21.32
C LEU A 74 1.86 8.28 20.15
N ILE A 75 2.96 9.06 20.12
CA ILE A 75 3.26 9.97 19.01
C ILE A 75 3.38 9.17 17.70
N LEU A 76 4.15 8.08 17.70
CA LEU A 76 4.31 7.23 16.52
C LEU A 76 2.98 6.62 16.08
N LEU A 77 2.16 6.14 17.01
CA LEU A 77 0.85 5.56 16.70
C LEU A 77 -0.09 6.58 16.04
N ILE A 78 -0.12 7.83 16.55
CA ILE A 78 -0.94 8.89 15.96
C ILE A 78 -0.46 9.20 14.54
N ILE A 79 0.85 9.31 14.33
CA ILE A 79 1.44 9.59 13.01
C ILE A 79 1.15 8.47 12.03
N GLU A 80 1.32 7.21 12.41
CA GLU A 80 0.99 6.06 11.58
C GLU A 80 -0.49 6.03 11.22
N LEU A 81 -1.39 6.37 12.15
CA LEU A 81 -2.83 6.46 11.88
C LEU A 81 -3.13 7.55 10.84
N LEU A 82 -2.49 8.72 10.94
CA LEU A 82 -2.64 9.81 9.98
C LEU A 82 -2.11 9.40 8.60
N ILE A 83 -0.96 8.78 8.53
CA ILE A 83 -0.37 8.25 7.28
C ILE A 83 -1.32 7.20 6.65
N PHE A 84 -1.94 6.36 7.48
CA PHE A 84 -2.88 5.35 7.02
C PHE A 84 -4.14 5.99 6.40
N VAL A 85 -4.66 7.06 6.99
CA VAL A 85 -5.78 7.86 6.44
C VAL A 85 -5.39 8.49 5.10
N ILE A 86 -4.20 9.14 5.03
CA ILE A 86 -3.68 9.75 3.80
C ILE A 86 -3.55 8.70 2.68
N ASN A 87 -3.03 7.52 3.00
CA ASN A 87 -2.89 6.43 2.04
C ASN A 87 -4.23 5.88 1.54
N ALA A 88 -5.25 5.79 2.42
CA ALA A 88 -6.59 5.38 2.03
C ALA A 88 -7.24 6.40 1.07
N PHE A 89 -7.09 7.70 1.37
CA PHE A 89 -7.54 8.78 0.49
C PHE A 89 -6.83 8.76 -0.86
N ARG A 90 -5.48 8.68 -0.86
CA ARG A 90 -4.67 8.56 -2.08
C ARG A 90 -5.15 7.42 -2.95
N THR A 91 -5.36 6.24 -2.36
CA THR A 91 -5.80 5.06 -3.09
C THR A 91 -7.17 5.26 -3.71
N ALA A 92 -8.14 5.81 -2.95
CA ALA A 92 -9.47 6.13 -3.46
C ALA A 92 -9.43 7.08 -4.65
N ALA A 93 -8.69 8.19 -4.51
CA ALA A 93 -8.52 9.21 -5.55
C ALA A 93 -7.84 8.64 -6.81
N THR A 94 -6.77 7.87 -6.62
CA THR A 94 -6.02 7.29 -7.75
C THR A 94 -6.83 6.24 -8.51
N VAL A 95 -7.57 5.37 -7.82
CA VAL A 95 -8.45 4.38 -8.48
C VAL A 95 -9.64 5.08 -9.16
N GLY A 96 -10.18 6.16 -8.57
CA GLY A 96 -11.21 7.00 -9.22
C GLY A 96 -10.71 7.60 -10.52
N MET A 97 -9.49 8.17 -10.53
CA MET A 97 -8.86 8.67 -11.76
C MET A 97 -8.58 7.55 -12.77
N ALA A 98 -8.10 6.39 -12.32
CA ALA A 98 -7.87 5.25 -13.21
C ALA A 98 -9.16 4.82 -13.91
N LYS A 99 -10.29 4.78 -13.17
CA LYS A 99 -11.62 4.53 -13.75
C LYS A 99 -11.97 5.54 -14.84
N GLN A 100 -11.78 6.85 -14.59
CA GLN A 100 -12.09 7.89 -15.58
C GLN A 100 -11.23 7.79 -16.83
N ILE A 101 -9.92 7.62 -16.64
CA ILE A 101 -8.99 7.47 -17.78
C ILE A 101 -9.44 6.32 -18.68
N ILE A 102 -9.88 5.22 -18.08
CA ILE A 102 -10.32 4.04 -18.81
C ILE A 102 -11.65 4.28 -19.50
N MET A 103 -12.61 4.98 -18.86
CA MET A 103 -13.95 5.22 -19.41
C MET A 103 -14.01 6.44 -20.33
N ASP A 104 -13.35 7.54 -19.95
CA ASP A 104 -13.53 8.85 -20.57
C ASP A 104 -12.26 9.32 -21.32
N GLY A 105 -11.17 8.53 -21.28
CA GLY A 105 -9.89 8.84 -21.91
C GLY A 105 -9.07 9.92 -21.18
N SER A 106 -9.58 10.58 -20.15
CA SER A 106 -8.94 11.70 -19.46
C SER A 106 -9.13 11.67 -17.95
N ALA A 107 -8.14 12.19 -17.21
CA ALA A 107 -8.19 12.32 -15.76
C ALA A 107 -8.62 13.73 -15.35
N ASN A 108 -9.60 13.82 -14.43
CA ASN A 108 -10.05 15.06 -13.83
C ASN A 108 -9.75 15.07 -12.32
N LEU A 109 -9.03 16.09 -11.84
CA LEU A 109 -8.63 16.22 -10.44
C LEU A 109 -9.83 16.47 -9.51
N ASP A 110 -10.88 17.19 -9.97
CA ASP A 110 -12.07 17.45 -9.15
C ASP A 110 -12.82 16.16 -8.83
N ILE A 111 -12.90 15.26 -9.80
CA ILE A 111 -13.53 13.95 -9.60
C ILE A 111 -12.64 13.06 -8.73
N ALA A 112 -11.31 13.11 -8.92
CA ALA A 112 -10.38 12.42 -8.04
C ALA A 112 -10.54 12.82 -6.58
N TRP A 113 -10.70 14.12 -6.32
CA TRP A 113 -10.94 14.65 -4.97
C TRP A 113 -12.29 14.17 -4.40
N LYS A 114 -13.36 14.25 -5.18
CA LYS A 114 -14.68 13.77 -4.78
C LYS A 114 -14.68 12.27 -4.49
N ASP A 115 -14.08 11.47 -5.36
CA ASP A 115 -13.96 10.02 -5.16
C ASP A 115 -13.05 9.70 -3.97
N GLY A 116 -11.96 10.45 -3.80
CA GLY A 116 -11.11 10.39 -2.63
C GLY A 116 -11.91 10.50 -1.34
N ILE A 117 -12.66 11.61 -1.16
CA ILE A 117 -13.49 11.85 0.04
C ILE A 117 -14.58 10.77 0.19
N LYS A 118 -15.25 10.42 -0.89
CA LYS A 118 -16.39 9.48 -0.87
C LYS A 118 -16.00 8.07 -0.47
N TYR A 119 -14.86 7.59 -0.95
CA TYR A 119 -14.49 6.18 -0.82
C TYR A 119 -13.39 5.90 0.21
N PHE A 120 -12.59 6.92 0.66
CA PHE A 120 -11.53 6.66 1.62
C PHE A 120 -12.01 6.00 2.91
N PRO A 121 -13.20 6.31 3.49
CA PRO A 121 -13.60 5.65 4.73
C PRO A 121 -13.81 4.14 4.55
N LYS A 122 -14.34 3.74 3.40
CA LYS A 122 -14.53 2.32 3.08
C LYS A 122 -13.19 1.62 2.87
N ILE A 123 -12.27 2.24 2.12
CA ILE A 123 -10.91 1.70 1.91
C ILE A 123 -10.17 1.62 3.24
N PHE A 124 -10.27 2.64 4.09
CA PHE A 124 -9.67 2.66 5.41
C PHE A 124 -10.14 1.47 6.27
N VAL A 125 -11.46 1.25 6.37
CA VAL A 125 -12.01 0.12 7.13
C VAL A 125 -11.56 -1.23 6.57
N VAL A 126 -11.60 -1.43 5.25
CA VAL A 126 -11.13 -2.70 4.65
C VAL A 126 -9.63 -2.91 4.89
N SER A 127 -8.84 -1.83 4.84
CA SER A 127 -7.40 -1.90 5.12
C SER A 127 -7.11 -2.26 6.58
N ILE A 128 -7.92 -1.76 7.53
CA ILE A 128 -7.84 -2.20 8.94
C ILE A 128 -8.16 -3.70 9.06
N ILE A 129 -9.22 -4.18 8.41
CA ILE A 129 -9.56 -5.61 8.42
C ILE A 129 -8.40 -6.44 7.87
N LYS A 130 -7.82 -6.02 6.74
CA LYS A 130 -6.62 -6.67 6.17
C LYS A 130 -5.45 -6.66 7.16
N MET A 131 -5.20 -5.55 7.82
CA MET A 131 -4.13 -5.42 8.83
C MET A 131 -4.35 -6.38 10.01
N ILE A 132 -5.56 -6.47 10.54
CA ILE A 132 -5.91 -7.41 11.63
C ILE A 132 -5.64 -8.85 11.19
N LEU A 133 -6.05 -9.23 9.98
CA LEU A 133 -5.79 -10.58 9.46
C LEU A 133 -4.28 -10.85 9.32
N MET A 134 -3.49 -9.85 8.88
CA MET A 134 -2.03 -9.97 8.80
C MET A 134 -1.39 -10.17 10.19
N VAL A 135 -1.87 -9.45 11.21
CA VAL A 135 -1.39 -9.60 12.60
C VAL A 135 -1.71 -11.00 13.12
N ILE A 136 -2.92 -11.53 12.85
CA ILE A 136 -3.30 -12.90 13.25
C ILE A 136 -2.36 -13.93 12.62
N VAL A 137 -2.06 -13.78 11.34
CA VAL A 137 -1.15 -14.71 10.64
C VAL A 137 0.31 -14.52 11.10
N ALA A 138 0.70 -13.34 11.55
CA ALA A 138 2.03 -13.06 12.11
C ALA A 138 2.17 -13.52 13.58
N ALA A 139 1.08 -13.86 14.28
CA ALA A 139 1.11 -14.19 15.70
C ALA A 139 2.12 -15.31 16.06
N PRO A 140 2.23 -16.46 15.32
CA PRO A 140 3.25 -17.47 15.61
C PRO A 140 4.68 -16.94 15.48
N LEU A 141 4.93 -16.04 14.50
CA LEU A 141 6.22 -15.42 14.32
C LEU A 141 6.57 -14.48 15.47
N ILE A 142 5.62 -13.68 15.92
CA ILE A 142 5.78 -12.78 17.07
C ILE A 142 6.04 -13.60 18.34
N LEU A 143 5.30 -14.68 18.55
CA LEU A 143 5.50 -15.56 19.70
C LEU A 143 6.88 -16.23 19.68
N SER A 144 7.43 -16.55 18.50
CA SER A 144 8.78 -17.13 18.41
C SER A 144 9.84 -16.18 18.96
N PHE A 145 9.76 -14.88 18.65
CA PHE A 145 10.66 -13.87 19.21
C PHE A 145 10.53 -13.75 20.73
N TYR A 146 9.30 -13.78 21.26
CA TYR A 146 9.06 -13.79 22.71
C TYR A 146 9.74 -14.97 23.40
N LEU A 147 9.65 -16.19 22.82
CA LEU A 147 10.33 -17.38 23.37
C LEU A 147 11.86 -17.24 23.32
N LEU A 148 12.41 -16.72 22.22
CA LEU A 148 13.85 -16.49 22.10
C LEU A 148 14.35 -15.47 23.12
N PHE A 149 13.62 -14.40 23.36
CA PHE A 149 13.93 -13.40 24.39
C PHE A 149 13.96 -14.02 25.80
N ASN A 150 13.06 -14.97 26.08
CA ASN A 150 13.00 -15.70 27.35
C ASN A 150 13.96 -16.89 27.40
N LYS A 151 14.97 -16.93 26.51
CA LYS A 151 16.01 -17.99 26.45
C LYS A 151 15.49 -19.41 26.20
N MET A 152 14.26 -19.55 25.73
CA MET A 152 13.67 -20.82 25.29
C MET A 152 14.09 -21.12 23.86
N ILE A 153 15.40 -21.36 23.66
CA ILE A 153 16.05 -21.37 22.33
C ILE A 153 15.44 -22.42 21.40
N LEU A 154 15.29 -23.65 21.87
CA LEU A 154 14.79 -24.76 21.03
C LEU A 154 13.34 -24.49 20.59
N GLY A 155 12.47 -24.10 21.53
CA GLY A 155 11.08 -23.75 21.24
C GLY A 155 10.97 -22.49 20.34
N GLY A 156 11.81 -21.50 20.59
CA GLY A 156 11.86 -20.27 19.80
C GLY A 156 12.28 -20.51 18.34
N ILE A 157 13.33 -21.30 18.10
CA ILE A 157 13.80 -21.62 16.75
C ILE A 157 12.79 -22.47 15.98
N SER A 158 12.24 -23.53 16.60
CA SER A 158 11.26 -24.38 15.94
C SER A 158 9.98 -23.61 15.56
N LEU A 159 9.51 -22.72 16.45
CA LEU A 159 8.36 -21.88 16.17
C LEU A 159 8.69 -20.75 15.15
N LEU A 160 9.94 -20.26 15.12
CA LEU A 160 10.39 -19.30 14.12
C LEU A 160 10.30 -19.89 12.71
N LEU A 161 10.80 -21.10 12.51
CA LEU A 161 10.74 -21.78 11.22
C LEU A 161 9.28 -22.06 10.78
N ALA A 162 8.48 -22.66 11.65
CA ALA A 162 7.07 -22.94 11.36
C ALA A 162 6.26 -21.65 11.18
N GLY A 163 6.46 -20.68 12.06
CA GLY A 163 5.79 -19.39 12.03
C GLY A 163 6.12 -18.58 10.79
N SER A 164 7.37 -18.62 10.32
CA SER A 164 7.79 -17.96 9.07
C SER A 164 7.07 -18.56 7.86
N LEU A 165 6.94 -19.88 7.79
CA LEU A 165 6.22 -20.56 6.72
C LEU A 165 4.73 -20.21 6.74
N ILE A 166 4.08 -20.26 7.91
CA ILE A 166 2.67 -19.90 8.09
C ILE A 166 2.45 -18.44 7.69
N PHE A 167 3.33 -17.54 8.15
CA PHE A 167 3.27 -16.13 7.80
C PHE A 167 3.42 -15.91 6.29
N PHE A 168 4.39 -16.53 5.65
CA PHE A 168 4.62 -16.38 4.22
C PHE A 168 3.43 -16.84 3.37
N ILE A 169 2.89 -18.04 3.66
CA ILE A 169 1.72 -18.57 2.96
C ILE A 169 0.49 -17.68 3.22
N GLY A 170 0.23 -17.34 4.47
CA GLY A 170 -0.90 -16.51 4.85
C GLY A 170 -0.83 -15.09 4.27
N TYR A 171 0.36 -14.49 4.25
CA TYR A 171 0.61 -13.19 3.62
C TYR A 171 0.25 -13.21 2.12
N ILE A 172 0.70 -14.22 1.38
CA ILE A 172 0.39 -14.39 -0.03
C ILE A 172 -1.12 -14.54 -0.24
N LEU A 173 -1.77 -15.45 0.50
CA LEU A 173 -3.20 -15.70 0.37
C LEU A 173 -4.04 -14.45 0.68
N ILE A 174 -3.78 -13.77 1.79
CA ILE A 174 -4.48 -12.53 2.15
C ILE A 174 -4.23 -11.46 1.08
N SER A 175 -3.00 -11.32 0.60
CA SER A 175 -2.68 -10.33 -0.43
C SER A 175 -3.41 -10.59 -1.74
N LEU A 176 -3.56 -11.85 -2.16
CA LEU A 176 -4.30 -12.23 -3.37
C LEU A 176 -5.82 -12.05 -3.19
N ILE A 177 -6.38 -12.44 -2.04
CA ILE A 177 -7.80 -12.27 -1.74
C ILE A 177 -8.19 -10.78 -1.74
N PHE A 178 -7.33 -9.92 -1.21
CA PHE A 178 -7.56 -8.49 -1.15
C PHE A 178 -6.98 -7.72 -2.35
N PHE A 179 -6.56 -8.41 -3.41
CA PHE A 179 -5.81 -7.79 -4.51
C PHE A 179 -6.58 -6.68 -5.22
N VAL A 180 -7.87 -6.91 -5.51
CA VAL A 180 -8.71 -5.95 -6.26
C VAL A 180 -9.78 -5.27 -5.39
N PHE A 181 -9.67 -5.31 -4.06
CA PHE A 181 -10.71 -4.76 -3.20
C PHE A 181 -10.89 -3.24 -3.39
N ASN A 182 -9.81 -2.48 -3.65
CA ASN A 182 -9.88 -1.05 -3.92
C ASN A 182 -10.72 -0.74 -5.15
N GLN A 183 -10.54 -1.53 -6.22
CA GLN A 183 -11.31 -1.42 -7.45
C GLN A 183 -12.78 -1.78 -7.20
N SER A 184 -13.04 -2.80 -6.40
CA SER A 184 -14.40 -3.17 -6.02
C SER A 184 -15.12 -2.08 -5.22
N VAL A 185 -14.40 -1.36 -4.32
CA VAL A 185 -14.94 -0.23 -3.57
C VAL A 185 -15.26 0.96 -4.47
N VAL A 186 -14.31 1.37 -5.32
CA VAL A 186 -14.38 2.62 -6.08
C VAL A 186 -15.10 2.43 -7.41
N VAL A 187 -14.67 1.44 -8.21
CA VAL A 187 -15.23 1.16 -9.54
C VAL A 187 -16.55 0.43 -9.40
N GLY A 188 -16.58 -0.64 -8.60
CA GLY A 188 -17.77 -1.45 -8.33
C GLY A 188 -18.78 -0.81 -7.37
N GLN A 189 -18.42 0.31 -6.71
CA GLN A 189 -19.23 1.04 -5.74
C GLN A 189 -19.78 0.17 -4.60
N LYS A 190 -19.08 -0.90 -4.26
CA LYS A 190 -19.53 -1.87 -3.27
C LYS A 190 -19.41 -1.33 -1.83
N SER A 191 -20.16 -1.94 -0.91
CA SER A 191 -19.96 -1.77 0.53
C SER A 191 -18.66 -2.43 0.99
N VAL A 192 -18.23 -2.18 2.22
CA VAL A 192 -17.03 -2.78 2.83
C VAL A 192 -17.04 -4.31 2.69
N ILE A 193 -18.09 -4.96 3.19
CA ILE A 193 -18.22 -6.43 3.12
C ILE A 193 -18.40 -6.90 1.67
N GLY A 194 -19.19 -6.14 0.88
CA GLY A 194 -19.40 -6.43 -0.53
C GLY A 194 -18.11 -6.41 -1.34
N SER A 195 -17.20 -5.47 -1.07
CA SER A 195 -15.91 -5.37 -1.76
C SER A 195 -14.95 -6.52 -1.42
N ILE A 196 -14.96 -6.99 -0.16
CA ILE A 196 -14.17 -8.16 0.25
C ILE A 196 -14.68 -9.42 -0.44
N LYS A 197 -16.00 -9.64 -0.43
CA LYS A 197 -16.63 -10.78 -1.12
C LYS A 197 -16.36 -10.74 -2.62
N ASP A 198 -16.48 -9.58 -3.23
CA ASP A 198 -16.26 -9.39 -4.66
C ASP A 198 -14.79 -9.67 -5.05
N SER A 199 -13.83 -9.13 -4.28
CA SER A 199 -12.40 -9.39 -4.48
C SER A 199 -12.07 -10.89 -4.30
N TYR A 200 -12.66 -11.55 -3.30
CA TYR A 200 -12.54 -12.99 -3.10
C TYR A 200 -13.08 -13.79 -4.31
N HIS A 201 -14.28 -13.45 -4.80
CA HIS A 201 -14.87 -14.14 -5.96
C HIS A 201 -14.03 -13.96 -7.24
N ILE A 202 -13.53 -12.73 -7.49
CA ILE A 202 -12.66 -12.48 -8.64
C ILE A 202 -11.38 -13.32 -8.54
N PHE A 203 -10.74 -13.34 -7.37
CA PHE A 203 -9.57 -14.18 -7.15
C PHE A 203 -9.90 -15.66 -7.35
N TRP A 204 -10.98 -16.15 -6.76
CA TRP A 204 -11.31 -17.57 -6.81
C TRP A 204 -11.65 -18.06 -8.21
N ASN A 205 -12.35 -17.25 -8.99
CA ASN A 205 -12.73 -17.58 -10.36
C ASN A 205 -11.60 -17.37 -11.39
N ASN A 206 -10.61 -16.52 -11.08
CA ASN A 206 -9.53 -16.13 -11.98
C ASN A 206 -8.16 -16.24 -11.31
N LYS A 207 -7.91 -17.32 -10.57
CA LYS A 207 -6.71 -17.51 -9.72
C LYS A 207 -5.42 -17.24 -10.47
N LEU A 208 -5.27 -17.80 -11.67
CA LEU A 208 -4.04 -17.69 -12.46
C LEU A 208 -3.81 -16.25 -12.91
N THR A 209 -4.84 -15.59 -13.45
CA THR A 209 -4.74 -14.20 -13.90
C THR A 209 -4.38 -13.26 -12.75
N VAL A 210 -5.09 -13.36 -11.61
CA VAL A 210 -4.82 -12.53 -10.43
C VAL A 210 -3.43 -12.80 -9.87
N PHE A 211 -3.03 -14.08 -9.78
CA PHE A 211 -1.70 -14.47 -9.31
C PHE A 211 -0.59 -13.93 -10.22
N LEU A 212 -0.72 -14.08 -11.54
CA LEU A 212 0.28 -13.60 -12.50
C LEU A 212 0.38 -12.07 -12.49
N VAL A 213 -0.73 -11.35 -12.45
CA VAL A 213 -0.70 -9.87 -12.35
C VAL A 213 -0.08 -9.44 -11.02
N ALA A 214 -0.40 -10.11 -9.91
CA ALA A 214 0.22 -9.82 -8.61
C ALA A 214 1.73 -10.10 -8.63
N LEU A 215 2.15 -11.22 -9.24
CA LEU A 215 3.55 -11.61 -9.38
C LEU A 215 4.33 -10.59 -10.24
N ILE A 216 3.80 -10.20 -11.40
CA ILE A 216 4.45 -9.22 -12.28
C ILE A 216 4.56 -7.85 -11.58
N ASN A 217 3.50 -7.39 -10.91
CA ASN A 217 3.55 -6.16 -10.12
C ASN A 217 4.61 -6.24 -9.01
N GLY A 218 4.71 -7.40 -8.35
CA GLY A 218 5.75 -7.67 -7.35
C GLY A 218 7.16 -7.60 -7.93
N VAL A 219 7.40 -8.26 -9.08
CA VAL A 219 8.69 -8.24 -9.77
C VAL A 219 9.06 -6.82 -10.22
N ILE A 220 8.12 -6.08 -10.82
CA ILE A 220 8.35 -4.68 -11.22
C ILE A 220 8.73 -3.83 -10.00
N SER A 221 7.98 -3.97 -8.89
CA SER A 221 8.27 -3.25 -7.65
C SER A 221 9.65 -3.58 -7.09
N LEU A 222 10.02 -4.86 -7.11
CA LEU A 222 11.32 -5.35 -6.62
C LEU A 222 12.47 -4.80 -7.48
N VAL A 223 12.35 -4.87 -8.81
CA VAL A 223 13.38 -4.37 -9.73
C VAL A 223 13.57 -2.86 -9.58
N ILE A 224 12.48 -2.09 -9.58
CA ILE A 224 12.56 -0.64 -9.40
C ILE A 224 13.07 -0.27 -8.01
N GLY A 225 12.59 -0.95 -6.97
CA GLY A 225 13.07 -0.76 -5.60
C GLY A 225 14.56 -1.08 -5.45
N PHE A 226 15.05 -2.14 -6.10
CA PHE A 226 16.47 -2.51 -6.12
C PHE A 226 17.34 -1.44 -6.81
N ILE A 227 16.92 -0.99 -8.00
CA ILE A 227 17.65 0.06 -8.75
C ILE A 227 17.73 1.35 -7.93
N LEU A 228 16.60 1.80 -7.37
CA LEU A 228 16.59 3.01 -6.55
C LEU A 228 17.34 2.79 -5.23
N GLY A 229 17.28 1.60 -4.65
CA GLY A 229 18.09 1.23 -3.49
C GLY A 229 19.58 1.45 -3.75
N ILE A 230 20.10 0.96 -4.87
CA ILE A 230 21.51 1.18 -5.26
C ILE A 230 21.82 2.68 -5.42
N ILE A 231 20.96 3.45 -6.09
CA ILE A 231 21.16 4.87 -6.33
C ILE A 231 21.16 5.67 -5.01
N PHE A 232 20.25 5.34 -4.08
CA PHE A 232 20.09 6.07 -2.82
C PHE A 232 20.95 5.55 -1.66
N THR A 233 21.61 4.38 -1.80
CA THR A 233 22.49 3.84 -0.75
C THR A 233 23.63 4.80 -0.37
N PRO A 234 24.37 5.44 -1.29
CA PRO A 234 25.41 6.41 -0.92
C PRO A 234 24.83 7.62 -0.16
N LEU A 235 23.63 8.07 -0.53
CA LEU A 235 22.96 9.16 0.16
C LEU A 235 22.49 8.71 1.56
N ALA A 236 22.11 7.45 1.73
CA ALA A 236 21.73 6.89 3.03
C ALA A 236 22.89 6.85 4.02
N LEU A 237 24.13 6.68 3.55
CA LEU A 237 25.32 6.74 4.41
C LEU A 237 25.55 8.14 5.00
N VAL A 238 25.13 9.19 4.28
CA VAL A 238 25.29 10.59 4.74
C VAL A 238 24.04 11.11 5.44
N ALA A 239 22.85 10.87 4.87
CA ALA A 239 21.56 11.39 5.35
C ALA A 239 20.77 10.39 6.20
N GLY A 240 21.33 9.19 6.45
CA GLY A 240 20.70 8.16 7.26
C GLY A 240 19.39 7.63 6.68
N PRO A 241 18.44 7.15 7.53
CA PRO A 241 17.19 6.53 7.09
C PRO A 241 16.29 7.43 6.25
N PHE A 242 16.46 8.75 6.30
CA PHE A 242 15.66 9.69 5.50
C PHE A 242 15.84 9.48 3.98
N ALA A 243 17.05 9.16 3.53
CA ALA A 243 17.31 8.92 2.11
C ALA A 243 16.52 7.71 1.58
N THR A 244 16.42 6.63 2.34
CA THR A 244 15.65 5.44 1.96
C THR A 244 14.16 5.70 1.95
N GLN A 245 13.64 6.52 2.86
CA GLN A 245 12.24 6.95 2.86
C GLN A 245 11.91 7.78 1.62
N ILE A 246 12.77 8.74 1.25
CA ILE A 246 12.58 9.54 0.03
C ILE A 246 12.57 8.64 -1.21
N ALA A 247 13.48 7.67 -1.30
CA ALA A 247 13.49 6.70 -2.41
C ALA A 247 12.16 5.93 -2.49
N GLY A 248 11.66 5.41 -1.37
CA GLY A 248 10.37 4.72 -1.30
C GLY A 248 9.18 5.59 -1.74
N LEU A 249 9.17 6.87 -1.39
CA LEU A 249 8.14 7.82 -1.81
C LEU A 249 8.20 8.11 -3.31
N LEU A 250 9.39 8.28 -3.89
CA LEU A 250 9.56 8.45 -5.34
C LEU A 250 9.03 7.24 -6.11
N VAL A 251 9.35 6.02 -5.64
CA VAL A 251 8.77 4.78 -6.20
C VAL A 251 7.25 4.84 -6.15
N SER A 252 6.68 5.22 -5.01
CA SER A 252 5.23 5.22 -4.80
C SER A 252 4.49 6.22 -5.68
N ILE A 253 5.11 7.37 -6.03
CA ILE A 253 4.53 8.38 -6.91
C ILE A 253 4.27 7.83 -8.31
N ILE A 254 5.11 6.93 -8.80
CA ILE A 254 5.01 6.36 -10.14
C ILE A 254 4.26 5.03 -10.13
N LEU A 255 4.66 4.10 -9.25
CA LEU A 255 4.12 2.74 -9.26
C LEU A 255 2.69 2.63 -8.77
N VAL A 256 2.29 3.42 -7.77
CA VAL A 256 0.92 3.33 -7.24
C VAL A 256 -0.13 3.68 -8.30
N PRO A 257 -0.04 4.82 -9.03
CA PRO A 257 -1.01 5.13 -10.06
C PRO A 257 -0.89 4.19 -11.29
N TYR A 258 0.31 3.74 -11.63
CA TYR A 258 0.49 2.77 -12.69
C TYR A 258 -0.21 1.43 -12.38
N PHE A 259 0.02 0.87 -11.19
CA PHE A 259 -0.65 -0.36 -10.78
C PHE A 259 -2.16 -0.18 -10.55
N ALA A 260 -2.60 1.03 -10.17
CA ALA A 260 -4.02 1.32 -10.10
C ALA A 260 -4.69 1.20 -11.49
N LEU A 261 -4.03 1.66 -12.56
CA LEU A 261 -4.50 1.43 -13.93
C LEU A 261 -4.54 -0.06 -14.28
N VAL A 262 -3.44 -0.79 -14.09
CA VAL A 262 -3.35 -2.23 -14.40
C VAL A 262 -4.47 -3.01 -13.71
N MET A 263 -4.63 -2.78 -12.40
CA MET A 263 -5.65 -3.48 -11.62
C MET A 263 -7.07 -3.03 -11.97
N THR A 264 -7.26 -1.79 -12.40
CA THR A 264 -8.58 -1.30 -12.82
C THR A 264 -8.96 -1.88 -14.18
N TYR A 265 -8.04 -1.96 -15.15
CA TYR A 265 -8.26 -2.66 -16.41
C TYR A 265 -8.65 -4.11 -16.17
N MET A 266 -7.87 -4.83 -15.36
CA MET A 266 -8.18 -6.23 -15.01
C MET A 266 -9.55 -6.36 -14.31
N TYR A 267 -9.85 -5.50 -13.33
CA TYR A 267 -11.13 -5.55 -12.62
C TYR A 267 -12.32 -5.34 -13.56
N MET A 268 -12.25 -4.32 -14.42
CA MET A 268 -13.35 -4.01 -15.35
C MET A 268 -13.58 -5.14 -16.36
N GLU A 269 -12.54 -5.79 -16.83
CA GLU A 269 -12.69 -6.94 -17.73
C GLU A 269 -13.26 -8.16 -17.00
N LEU A 270 -12.68 -8.57 -15.88
CA LEU A 270 -13.07 -9.77 -15.16
C LEU A 270 -14.46 -9.68 -14.51
N LYS A 271 -14.90 -8.47 -14.18
CA LYS A 271 -16.16 -8.24 -13.47
C LYS A 271 -17.27 -7.69 -14.34
N MET A 272 -16.95 -6.73 -15.21
CA MET A 272 -17.93 -6.00 -16.02
C MET A 272 -18.04 -6.52 -17.46
N GLY A 273 -17.18 -7.48 -17.85
CA GLY A 273 -17.20 -8.03 -19.20
C GLY A 273 -16.85 -7.00 -20.29
N PHE A 274 -16.07 -6.01 -19.95
CA PHE A 274 -15.63 -4.99 -20.90
C PHE A 274 -14.85 -5.64 -22.04
N GLN A 275 -15.45 -5.66 -23.24
CA GLN A 275 -14.75 -6.10 -24.45
C GLN A 275 -14.07 -4.89 -25.10
N TRP A 276 -12.76 -4.92 -25.12
CA TRP A 276 -11.92 -3.90 -25.76
C TRP A 276 -11.80 -4.20 -27.26
N ILE A 277 -12.64 -3.61 -28.08
CA ILE A 277 -12.56 -3.74 -29.54
C ILE A 277 -11.83 -2.50 -30.08
N ASN A 278 -10.62 -2.70 -30.62
CA ASN A 278 -9.83 -1.73 -31.41
C ASN A 278 -9.66 -0.32 -30.83
N GLY A 279 -9.42 -0.20 -29.55
CA GLY A 279 -9.09 1.09 -28.91
C GLY A 279 -10.29 1.98 -28.57
N ASP A 280 -11.48 1.67 -29.06
CA ASP A 280 -12.72 2.37 -28.71
C ASP A 280 -13.53 1.60 -27.66
N VAL A 281 -13.94 2.30 -26.61
CA VAL A 281 -14.85 1.78 -25.59
C VAL A 281 -16.24 1.66 -26.24
N LYS A 282 -16.61 0.48 -26.69
CA LYS A 282 -18.01 0.22 -27.00
C LYS A 282 -18.68 -0.42 -25.80
N ASP A 283 -19.57 0.36 -25.19
CA ASP A 283 -20.47 -0.10 -24.14
C ASP A 283 -21.37 -1.23 -24.65
N HIS A 284 -20.96 -2.46 -24.41
CA HIS A 284 -21.92 -3.54 -24.29
C HIS A 284 -22.14 -3.81 -22.81
N ILE A 285 -22.97 -2.95 -22.20
CA ILE A 285 -23.65 -3.31 -20.95
C ILE A 285 -24.60 -4.45 -21.32
N VAL A 286 -24.11 -5.68 -21.18
CA VAL A 286 -24.99 -6.83 -21.12
C VAL A 286 -25.73 -6.71 -19.79
N SER A 287 -26.96 -6.21 -19.85
CA SER A 287 -27.92 -6.25 -18.77
C SER A 287 -28.13 -7.70 -18.33
N THR A 288 -27.40 -8.15 -17.34
CA THR A 288 -27.76 -9.35 -16.58
C THR A 288 -28.62 -8.91 -15.38
N GLU A 289 -29.78 -8.38 -15.67
CA GLU A 289 -30.97 -8.50 -14.85
C GLU A 289 -31.75 -9.73 -15.35
N LYS A 290 -31.56 -10.83 -14.67
CA LYS A 290 -32.57 -11.88 -14.50
C LYS A 290 -32.30 -12.62 -13.20
#